data_fb989efbcf1bffdf033f454e3eb16b80
#
_entry.id   fb989efbcf1bffdf033f454e3eb16b80
#
_cell.length_a   1.000
_cell.length_b   1.000
_cell.length_c   1.000
_cell.angle_alpha   90.00
_cell.angle_beta   90.00
_cell.angle_gamma   90.00
#
_symmetry.space_group_name_H-M   'P 1'
#
loop_
_entity.id
_entity.type
_entity.pdbx_description
1 polymer ?
#
loop_
_entity_poly.entity_id
_entity_poly.type
_entity_poly.pdbx_seq_one_letter_code
_entity_poly.pdbx_strand_id
1 'polypeptide(L)'
;LIGTSVIVVAWLTMMRYALPLRHYNRGETAVTQMTEVQTWTVIAAWVLPLFFTAPLFSKDVYSYIAFGYAADHGLDVYSGGPQDLLHGGAFVENVPLEWRHTPAQYGAGFVGLARLIAALTGDNIVAAIVCYRFLALVCLVVLAYVVRWLARRCNMRIATAVSYTHL
;
A
#
# COMPACT_ATOMS: atom_id res chain seq x y z
N LEU A 1 -4.42 13.44 13.03
CA LEU A 1 -5.23 14.44 12.28
C LEU A 1 -4.35 15.45 11.51
N ILE A 2 -3.39 16.13 12.14
CA ILE A 2 -2.56 17.18 11.47
C ILE A 2 -1.76 16.56 10.31
N GLY A 3 -1.12 15.42 10.52
CA GLY A 3 -0.30 14.76 9.49
C GLY A 3 -1.11 14.34 8.26
N THR A 4 -2.30 13.78 8.46
CA THR A 4 -3.22 13.42 7.37
C THR A 4 -3.69 14.64 6.58
N SER A 5 -4.00 15.74 7.27
CA SER A 5 -4.39 16.99 6.62
C SER A 5 -3.26 17.56 5.76
N VAL A 6 -2.03 17.50 6.24
CA VAL A 6 -0.84 17.94 5.46
C VAL A 6 -0.66 17.10 4.20
N ILE A 7 -0.81 15.76 4.29
CA ILE A 7 -0.72 14.87 3.14
C ILE A 7 -1.81 15.20 2.11
N VAL A 8 -3.06 15.41 2.55
CA VAL A 8 -4.19 15.75 1.66
C VAL A 8 -3.94 17.11 0.97
N VAL A 9 -3.50 18.12 1.71
CA VAL A 9 -3.21 19.44 1.13
C VAL A 9 -2.06 19.34 0.12
N ALA A 10 -1.00 18.62 0.44
CA ALA A 10 0.12 18.40 -0.49
C ALA A 10 -0.34 17.68 -1.76
N TRP A 11 -1.22 16.67 -1.63
CA TRP A 11 -1.80 15.94 -2.76
C TRP A 11 -2.68 16.85 -3.64
N LEU A 12 -3.59 17.64 -3.03
CA LEU A 12 -4.42 18.60 -3.75
C LEU A 12 -3.58 19.65 -4.48
N THR A 13 -2.48 20.10 -3.87
CA THR A 13 -1.55 21.03 -4.49
C THR A 13 -0.87 20.38 -5.69
N MET A 14 -0.37 19.15 -5.56
CA MET A 14 0.22 18.40 -6.66
C MET A 14 -0.77 18.21 -7.82
N MET A 15 -2.03 17.89 -7.53
CA MET A 15 -3.06 17.73 -8.55
C MET A 15 -3.26 19.01 -9.38
N ARG A 16 -3.19 20.19 -8.77
CA ARG A 16 -3.28 21.48 -9.50
C ARG A 16 -2.18 21.65 -10.54
N TYR A 17 -0.98 21.14 -10.28
CA TYR A 17 0.14 21.17 -11.21
C TYR A 17 0.15 20.00 -12.22
N ALA A 18 -0.46 18.89 -11.87
CA ALA A 18 -0.53 17.70 -12.73
C ALA A 18 -1.67 17.79 -13.76
N LEU A 19 -2.83 18.35 -13.37
CA LEU A 19 -3.98 18.50 -14.25
C LEU A 19 -3.81 19.74 -15.13
N PRO A 20 -3.97 19.61 -16.46
CA PRO A 20 -4.07 20.77 -17.33
C PRO A 20 -5.40 21.45 -17.03
N LEU A 21 -5.39 22.47 -16.15
CA LEU A 21 -6.53 23.35 -16.03
C LEU A 21 -6.79 23.94 -17.40
N ARG A 22 -7.89 23.56 -18.01
CA ARG A 22 -8.36 24.08 -19.28
C ARG A 22 -8.84 25.51 -19.03
N HIS A 23 -7.91 26.45 -18.83
CA HIS A 23 -8.21 27.86 -18.91
C HIS A 23 -8.40 28.20 -20.37
N TYR A 24 -9.66 28.18 -20.75
CA TYR A 24 -10.16 28.84 -21.93
C TYR A 24 -10.08 30.36 -21.65
N ASN A 25 -9.25 31.02 -22.43
CA ASN A 25 -9.08 32.46 -22.60
C ASN A 25 -8.19 33.23 -21.66
N ARG A 26 -7.28 33.92 -22.36
CA ARG A 26 -6.41 35.06 -22.07
C ARG A 26 -5.01 34.69 -21.62
N GLY A 27 -4.08 34.87 -22.57
CA GLY A 27 -2.72 35.45 -22.46
C GLY A 27 -1.89 35.25 -21.20
N GLU A 28 -2.26 34.38 -20.29
CA GLU A 28 -1.56 34.15 -19.04
C GLU A 28 -0.64 32.92 -19.13
N THR A 29 0.54 33.12 -18.61
CA THR A 29 1.69 32.23 -18.53
C THR A 29 1.26 30.78 -18.33
N ALA A 30 1.69 29.93 -19.26
CA ALA A 30 1.52 28.48 -19.16
C ALA A 30 1.90 28.00 -17.75
N VAL A 31 0.95 27.49 -16.98
CA VAL A 31 1.24 26.82 -15.72
C VAL A 31 2.29 25.75 -16.02
N THR A 32 3.47 25.88 -15.43
CA THR A 32 4.60 24.98 -15.64
C THR A 32 4.16 23.59 -15.21
N GLN A 33 3.86 22.73 -16.17
CA GLN A 33 3.41 21.38 -15.91
C GLN A 33 4.58 20.55 -15.38
N MET A 34 4.30 19.73 -14.37
CA MET A 34 5.31 18.83 -13.81
C MET A 34 5.92 17.91 -14.87
N THR A 35 7.22 17.81 -14.87
CA THR A 35 7.95 16.84 -15.68
C THR A 35 7.75 15.43 -15.11
N GLU A 36 8.04 14.42 -15.93
CA GLU A 36 8.01 13.02 -15.48
C GLU A 36 8.91 12.79 -14.24
N VAL A 37 10.10 13.36 -14.25
CA VAL A 37 11.06 13.25 -13.14
C VAL A 37 10.50 13.87 -11.87
N GLN A 38 9.93 15.07 -11.95
CA GLN A 38 9.32 15.73 -10.79
C GLN A 38 8.16 14.91 -10.21
N THR A 39 7.33 14.31 -11.06
CA THR A 39 6.23 13.44 -10.62
C THR A 39 6.76 12.25 -9.82
N TRP A 40 7.77 11.54 -10.32
CA TRP A 40 8.36 10.40 -9.61
C TRP A 40 9.09 10.80 -8.34
N THR A 41 9.75 11.96 -8.34
CA THR A 41 10.41 12.49 -7.13
C THR A 41 9.41 12.77 -6.02
N VAL A 42 8.26 13.37 -6.33
CA VAL A 42 7.20 13.64 -5.35
C VAL A 42 6.63 12.34 -4.81
N ILE A 43 6.33 11.36 -5.67
CA ILE A 43 5.84 10.04 -5.25
C ILE A 43 6.87 9.37 -4.31
N ALA A 44 8.14 9.35 -4.68
CA ALA A 44 9.20 8.78 -3.85
C ALA A 44 9.32 9.50 -2.49
N ALA A 45 9.24 10.83 -2.48
CA ALA A 45 9.30 11.63 -1.25
C ALA A 45 8.11 11.34 -0.29
N TRP A 46 6.97 10.91 -0.80
CA TRP A 46 5.83 10.53 0.01
C TRP A 46 5.93 9.08 0.51
N VAL A 47 6.37 8.17 -0.36
CA VAL A 47 6.46 6.74 -0.05
C VAL A 47 7.56 6.45 0.96
N LEU A 48 8.72 7.13 0.83
CA LEU A 48 9.90 6.83 1.64
C LEU A 48 9.66 7.00 3.16
N PRO A 49 9.09 8.11 3.66
CA PRO A 49 8.76 8.23 5.08
C PRO A 49 7.77 7.18 5.57
N LEU A 50 6.75 6.86 4.75
CA LEU A 50 5.72 5.88 5.09
C LEU A 50 6.29 4.46 5.20
N PHE A 51 7.38 4.17 4.50
CA PHE A 51 8.07 2.90 4.60
C PHE A 51 8.67 2.65 5.99
N PHE A 52 9.09 3.69 6.70
CA PHE A 52 9.75 3.59 8.01
C PHE A 52 8.79 3.83 9.20
N THR A 53 7.55 4.24 8.96
CA THR A 53 6.59 4.48 10.06
C THR A 53 5.88 3.18 10.47
N ALA A 54 5.32 3.13 11.68
CA ALA A 54 4.40 2.06 12.07
C ALA A 54 3.16 2.04 11.16
N PRO A 55 2.40 0.92 11.05
CA PRO A 55 1.13 0.91 10.31
C PRO A 55 0.19 2.00 10.84
N LEU A 56 -0.12 3.01 9.99
CA LEU A 56 -0.79 4.25 10.43
C LEU A 56 -2.32 4.16 10.36
N PHE A 57 -2.86 3.51 9.33
CA PHE A 57 -4.29 3.60 9.00
C PHE A 57 -5.03 2.27 9.22
N SER A 58 -4.34 1.15 9.11
CA SER A 58 -4.92 -0.16 9.28
C SER A 58 -3.95 -1.09 10.01
N LYS A 59 -4.51 -1.94 10.86
CA LYS A 59 -3.78 -3.02 11.54
C LYS A 59 -3.91 -4.36 10.81
N ASP A 60 -4.44 -4.38 9.59
CA ASP A 60 -4.69 -5.62 8.83
C ASP A 60 -3.42 -6.42 8.57
N VAL A 61 -2.27 -5.77 8.49
CA VAL A 61 -0.98 -6.45 8.34
C VAL A 61 -0.74 -7.48 9.46
N TYR A 62 -1.23 -7.22 10.66
CA TYR A 62 -1.11 -8.17 11.77
C TYR A 62 -2.00 -9.40 11.57
N SER A 63 -3.17 -9.24 10.96
CA SER A 63 -4.01 -10.38 10.54
C SER A 63 -3.32 -11.21 9.46
N TYR A 64 -2.67 -10.57 8.49
CA TYR A 64 -1.90 -11.29 7.45
C TYR A 64 -0.74 -12.09 8.06
N ILE A 65 -0.02 -11.50 9.02
CA ILE A 65 1.08 -12.16 9.72
C ILE A 65 0.54 -13.36 10.52
N ALA A 66 -0.55 -13.18 11.27
CA ALA A 66 -1.15 -14.24 12.08
C ALA A 66 -1.64 -15.42 11.22
N PHE A 67 -2.30 -15.14 10.09
CA PHE A 67 -2.70 -16.20 9.15
C PHE A 67 -1.52 -16.86 8.46
N GLY A 68 -0.48 -16.10 8.11
CA GLY A 68 0.75 -16.65 7.55
C GLY A 68 1.42 -17.61 8.53
N TYR A 69 1.53 -17.21 9.78
CA TYR A 69 2.08 -18.02 10.86
C TYR A 69 1.25 -19.29 11.10
N ALA A 70 -0.08 -19.17 11.20
CA ALA A 70 -0.97 -20.33 11.35
C ALA A 70 -0.83 -21.31 10.16
N ALA A 71 -0.81 -20.80 8.94
CA ALA A 71 -0.64 -21.63 7.74
C ALA A 71 0.72 -22.33 7.68
N ASP A 72 1.79 -21.68 8.18
CA ASP A 72 3.11 -22.29 8.24
C ASP A 72 3.18 -23.44 9.24
N HIS A 73 2.39 -23.35 10.30
CA HIS A 73 2.21 -24.43 11.28
C HIS A 73 1.17 -25.49 10.86
N GLY A 74 0.71 -25.47 9.62
CA GLY A 74 -0.20 -26.44 9.05
C GLY A 74 -1.66 -26.30 9.51
N LEU A 75 -2.03 -25.16 10.09
CA LEU A 75 -3.39 -24.90 10.52
C LEU A 75 -4.25 -24.42 9.34
N ASP A 76 -5.51 -24.83 9.31
CA ASP A 76 -6.46 -24.41 8.27
C ASP A 76 -7.02 -23.02 8.61
N VAL A 77 -6.47 -22.00 7.95
CA VAL A 77 -6.84 -20.60 8.16
C VAL A 77 -8.26 -20.25 7.71
N TYR A 78 -8.92 -21.15 7.00
CA TYR A 78 -10.31 -20.96 6.58
C TYR A 78 -11.32 -21.56 7.58
N SER A 79 -10.85 -22.35 8.55
CA SER A 79 -11.72 -22.98 9.58
C SER A 79 -11.98 -22.08 10.79
N GLY A 80 -11.13 -21.09 11.05
CA GLY A 80 -11.26 -20.20 12.21
C GLY A 80 -10.39 -18.96 12.11
N GLY A 81 -10.62 -18.01 13.00
CA GLY A 81 -9.82 -16.79 13.10
C GLY A 81 -8.49 -17.00 13.84
N PRO A 82 -7.61 -15.99 13.85
CA PRO A 82 -6.30 -16.09 14.53
C PRO A 82 -6.38 -16.52 15.99
N GLN A 83 -7.39 -16.04 16.74
CA GLN A 83 -7.59 -16.42 18.14
C GLN A 83 -7.97 -17.89 18.29
N ASP A 84 -8.79 -18.40 17.37
CA ASP A 84 -9.31 -19.78 17.42
C ASP A 84 -8.22 -20.78 17.03
N LEU A 85 -7.32 -20.38 16.15
CA LEU A 85 -6.23 -21.22 15.62
C LEU A 85 -4.99 -21.21 16.51
N LEU A 86 -4.59 -20.03 17.00
CA LEU A 86 -3.33 -19.83 17.72
C LEU A 86 -3.53 -19.74 19.25
N HIS A 87 -4.80 -19.65 19.73
CA HIS A 87 -5.17 -19.62 21.15
C HIS A 87 -4.55 -18.49 21.98
N GLY A 88 -3.98 -17.46 21.34
CA GLY A 88 -3.35 -16.30 21.99
C GLY A 88 -1.90 -16.05 21.55
N GLY A 89 -1.21 -15.21 22.32
CA GLY A 89 0.18 -14.83 22.08
C GLY A 89 0.34 -13.61 21.20
N ALA A 90 1.62 -13.20 20.99
CA ALA A 90 1.97 -11.93 20.34
C ALA A 90 1.37 -11.76 18.92
N PHE A 91 1.19 -12.84 18.18
CA PHE A 91 0.59 -12.81 16.85
C PHE A 91 -0.90 -12.48 16.89
N VAL A 92 -1.62 -12.89 17.94
CA VAL A 92 -3.05 -12.65 18.09
C VAL A 92 -3.33 -11.29 18.75
N GLU A 93 -2.51 -10.91 19.75
CA GLU A 93 -2.70 -9.68 20.52
C GLU A 93 -2.63 -8.43 19.66
N ASN A 94 -1.83 -8.45 18.61
CA ASN A 94 -1.71 -7.34 17.65
C ASN A 94 -2.84 -7.29 16.63
N VAL A 95 -3.61 -8.37 16.43
CA VAL A 95 -4.76 -8.41 15.53
C VAL A 95 -5.90 -7.58 16.12
N PRO A 96 -6.59 -6.72 15.33
CA PRO A 96 -7.78 -6.01 15.77
C PRO A 96 -8.84 -6.98 16.32
N LEU A 97 -9.53 -6.57 17.38
CA LEU A 97 -10.49 -7.41 18.09
C LEU A 97 -11.59 -7.98 17.17
N GLU A 98 -12.05 -7.16 16.23
CA GLU A 98 -13.08 -7.51 15.25
C GLU A 98 -12.65 -8.62 14.27
N TRP A 99 -11.34 -8.84 14.10
CA TRP A 99 -10.80 -9.85 13.16
C TRP A 99 -10.26 -11.10 13.84
N ARG A 100 -10.20 -11.14 15.18
CA ARG A 100 -9.57 -12.25 15.91
C ARG A 100 -10.27 -13.59 15.72
N HIS A 101 -11.59 -13.57 15.56
CA HIS A 101 -12.43 -14.77 15.38
C HIS A 101 -12.92 -14.94 13.94
N THR A 102 -12.43 -14.11 13.01
CA THR A 102 -12.86 -14.16 11.62
C THR A 102 -11.87 -15.00 10.81
N PRO A 103 -12.33 -16.05 10.11
CA PRO A 103 -11.50 -16.85 9.21
C PRO A 103 -10.88 -16.02 8.10
N ALA A 104 -9.82 -16.53 7.48
CA ALA A 104 -9.14 -15.83 6.39
C ALA A 104 -10.10 -15.58 5.21
N GLN A 105 -10.23 -14.33 4.81
CA GLN A 105 -11.06 -13.89 3.68
C GLN A 105 -10.26 -13.81 2.37
N TYR A 106 -9.00 -14.22 2.40
CA TYR A 106 -8.04 -14.06 1.31
C TYR A 106 -7.92 -15.35 0.51
N GLY A 107 -7.72 -15.21 -0.81
CA GLY A 107 -7.51 -16.37 -1.69
C GLY A 107 -6.22 -17.13 -1.36
N ALA A 108 -6.18 -18.41 -1.75
CA ALA A 108 -5.07 -19.33 -1.47
C ALA A 108 -3.69 -18.81 -1.92
N GLY A 109 -3.63 -18.03 -3.00
CA GLY A 109 -2.38 -17.39 -3.47
C GLY A 109 -1.81 -16.40 -2.46
N PHE A 110 -2.66 -15.58 -1.84
CA PHE A 110 -2.22 -14.64 -0.80
C PHE A 110 -1.83 -15.38 0.49
N VAL A 111 -2.61 -16.39 0.90
CA VAL A 111 -2.28 -17.22 2.06
C VAL A 111 -0.95 -17.95 1.86
N GLY A 112 -0.68 -18.47 0.67
CA GLY A 112 0.60 -19.07 0.30
C GLY A 112 1.77 -18.09 0.40
N LEU A 113 1.58 -16.84 -0.04
CA LEU A 113 2.56 -15.78 0.11
C LEU A 113 2.77 -15.41 1.60
N ALA A 114 1.69 -15.31 2.37
CA ALA A 114 1.76 -15.04 3.81
C ALA A 114 2.52 -16.15 4.55
N ARG A 115 2.25 -17.41 4.21
CA ARG A 115 3.00 -18.57 4.70
C ARG A 115 4.49 -18.49 4.38
N LEU A 116 4.85 -18.14 3.14
CA LEU A 116 6.25 -17.97 2.73
C LEU A 116 6.93 -16.88 3.56
N ILE A 117 6.27 -15.74 3.80
CA ILE A 117 6.81 -14.68 4.65
C ILE A 117 6.99 -15.20 6.09
N ALA A 118 6.03 -15.92 6.65
CA ALA A 118 6.15 -16.51 7.98
C ALA A 118 7.31 -17.50 8.06
N ALA A 119 7.48 -18.39 7.09
CA ALA A 119 8.60 -19.33 7.03
C ALA A 119 9.98 -18.62 6.98
N LEU A 120 10.06 -17.44 6.34
CA LEU A 120 11.29 -16.65 6.24
C LEU A 120 11.59 -15.84 7.51
N THR A 121 10.57 -15.42 8.24
CA THR A 121 10.69 -14.49 9.38
C THR A 121 10.53 -15.18 10.74
N GLY A 122 9.99 -16.40 10.76
CA GLY A 122 9.73 -17.15 12.00
C GLY A 122 8.86 -16.33 12.96
N ASP A 123 9.26 -16.27 14.21
CA ASP A 123 8.55 -15.56 15.27
C ASP A 123 8.75 -14.03 15.26
N ASN A 124 9.49 -13.49 14.29
CA ASN A 124 9.84 -12.08 14.27
C ASN A 124 8.80 -11.25 13.52
N ILE A 125 7.81 -10.73 14.26
CA ILE A 125 6.73 -9.87 13.74
C ILE A 125 7.27 -8.63 13.02
N VAL A 126 8.36 -8.01 13.51
CA VAL A 126 8.95 -6.83 12.89
C VAL A 126 9.53 -7.17 11.52
N ALA A 127 10.23 -8.28 11.41
CA ALA A 127 10.74 -8.77 10.12
C ALA A 127 9.62 -9.07 9.15
N ALA A 128 8.52 -9.68 9.62
CA ALA A 128 7.32 -9.92 8.80
C ALA A 128 6.71 -8.60 8.29
N ILE A 129 6.56 -7.58 9.13
CA ILE A 129 6.09 -6.25 8.71
C ILE A 129 7.00 -5.67 7.62
N VAL A 130 8.31 -5.78 7.76
CA VAL A 130 9.28 -5.30 6.76
C VAL A 130 9.10 -6.05 5.44
N CYS A 131 8.92 -7.38 5.46
CA CYS A 131 8.64 -8.18 4.26
C CYS A 131 7.35 -7.73 3.55
N TYR A 132 6.25 -7.50 4.28
CA TYR A 132 5.02 -6.98 3.68
C TYR A 132 5.18 -5.58 3.09
N ARG A 133 6.02 -4.73 3.68
CA ARG A 133 6.34 -3.41 3.11
C ARG A 133 7.16 -3.51 1.84
N PHE A 134 8.13 -4.41 1.80
CA PHE A 134 8.85 -4.70 0.56
C PHE A 134 7.92 -5.20 -0.53
N LEU A 135 7.00 -6.11 -0.21
CA LEU A 135 5.98 -6.58 -1.14
C LEU A 135 5.14 -5.42 -1.67
N ALA A 136 4.65 -4.55 -0.78
CA ALA A 136 3.88 -3.36 -1.17
C ALA A 136 4.69 -2.42 -2.07
N LEU A 137 5.98 -2.22 -1.78
CA LEU A 137 6.88 -1.42 -2.61
C LEU A 137 7.06 -2.03 -4.01
N VAL A 138 7.25 -3.34 -4.10
CA VAL A 138 7.34 -4.05 -5.39
C VAL A 138 6.04 -3.87 -6.18
N CYS A 139 4.88 -4.05 -5.54
CA CYS A 139 3.59 -3.82 -6.18
C CYS A 139 3.44 -2.37 -6.67
N LEU A 140 3.89 -1.38 -5.89
CA LEU A 140 3.87 0.02 -6.27
C LEU A 140 4.78 0.29 -7.49
N VAL A 141 5.98 -0.28 -7.53
CA VAL A 141 6.91 -0.15 -8.66
C VAL A 141 6.30 -0.79 -9.93
N VAL A 142 5.70 -1.98 -9.81
CA VAL A 142 5.02 -2.63 -10.93
C VAL A 142 3.84 -1.77 -11.41
N LEU A 143 3.02 -1.25 -10.49
CA LEU A 143 1.92 -0.35 -10.84
C LEU A 143 2.43 0.90 -11.56
N ALA A 144 3.48 1.54 -11.05
CA ALA A 144 4.11 2.70 -11.66
C ALA A 144 4.60 2.40 -13.10
N TYR A 145 5.21 1.24 -13.30
CA TYR A 145 5.64 0.79 -14.62
C TYR A 145 4.45 0.59 -15.58
N VAL A 146 3.40 -0.09 -15.12
CA VAL A 146 2.19 -0.34 -15.92
C VAL A 146 1.49 0.96 -16.28
N VAL A 147 1.33 1.89 -15.33
CA VAL A 147 0.73 3.21 -15.57
C VAL A 147 1.54 3.99 -16.61
N ARG A 148 2.88 3.98 -16.46
CA ARG A 148 3.77 4.63 -17.43
C ARG A 148 3.64 4.01 -18.83
N TRP A 149 3.62 2.69 -18.93
CA TRP A 149 3.47 1.97 -20.19
C TRP A 149 2.13 2.28 -20.86
N LEU A 150 1.03 2.24 -20.07
CA LEU A 150 -0.31 2.56 -20.56
C LEU A 150 -0.43 4.02 -21.01
N ALA A 151 0.08 4.96 -20.22
CA ALA A 151 0.07 6.38 -20.56
C ALA A 151 0.74 6.63 -21.91
N ARG A 152 1.90 6.01 -22.16
CA ARG A 152 2.59 6.09 -23.43
C ARG A 152 1.80 5.50 -24.60
N ARG A 153 1.13 4.37 -24.36
CA ARG A 153 0.25 3.73 -25.37
C ARG A 153 -0.95 4.59 -25.74
N CYS A 154 -1.52 5.29 -24.76
CA CYS A 154 -2.68 6.16 -24.93
C CYS A 154 -2.31 7.62 -25.32
N ASN A 155 -1.06 7.93 -25.59
CA ASN A 155 -0.57 9.31 -25.81
C ASN A 155 -0.95 10.28 -24.66
N MET A 156 -1.08 9.76 -23.44
CA MET A 156 -1.40 10.54 -22.25
C MET A 156 -0.13 10.96 -21.52
N ARG A 157 -0.18 12.09 -20.83
CA ARG A 157 0.90 12.49 -19.93
C ARG A 157 0.86 11.62 -18.66
N ILE A 158 2.04 11.18 -18.19
CA ILE A 158 2.16 10.33 -17.00
C ILE A 158 1.55 11.00 -15.77
N ALA A 159 1.81 12.30 -15.57
CA ALA A 159 1.23 13.08 -14.47
C ALA A 159 -0.31 13.05 -14.48
N THR A 160 -0.94 13.13 -15.64
CA THR A 160 -2.38 13.03 -15.81
C THR A 160 -2.87 11.62 -15.48
N ALA A 161 -2.20 10.59 -16.00
CA ALA A 161 -2.56 9.19 -15.74
C ALA A 161 -2.49 8.86 -14.25
N VAL A 162 -1.44 9.29 -13.54
CA VAL A 162 -1.30 9.09 -12.09
C VAL A 162 -2.41 9.81 -11.31
N SER A 163 -2.79 11.02 -11.72
CA SER A 163 -3.86 11.78 -11.05
C SER A 163 -5.23 11.10 -11.18
N TYR A 164 -5.54 10.47 -12.31
CA TYR A 164 -6.81 9.78 -12.53
C TYR A 164 -6.91 8.43 -11.82
N THR A 165 -5.81 7.76 -11.52
CA THR A 165 -5.83 6.47 -10.80
C THR A 165 -6.09 6.61 -9.32
N HIS A 166 -6.11 7.82 -8.77
CA HIS A 166 -6.35 8.12 -7.35
C HIS A 166 -7.68 8.83 -7.08
N LEU A 167 -8.56 8.93 -8.07
CA LEU A 167 -9.95 9.36 -7.94
C LEU A 167 -10.89 8.17 -7.88
#